data_c57e425b408c0a65f98b12f69c76afad
#
_entry.id   c57e425b408c0a65f98b12f69c76afad
#
_cell.length_a   1.000
_cell.length_b   1.000
_cell.length_c   1.000
_cell.angle_alpha   90.00
_cell.angle_beta   90.00
_cell.angle_gamma   90.00
#
_symmetry.space_group_name_H-M   'P 1'
#
loop_
_entity.id
_entity.type
_entity.pdbx_description
1 polymer ?
#
loop_
_entity_poly.entity_id
_entity_poly.type
_entity_poly.pdbx_seq_one_letter_code
_entity_poly.pdbx_strand_id
1 'polypeptide(L)' 'MYLTILNYGIISGNRVITYELPEYTRGFQVESMEEYISVTLGFKLGDIDWQTHEDLPELVELHNQDYA' A
#
# COMPACT_ATOMS: atom_id res chain seq x y z
N MET A 1 8.34 -3.08 -7.93
CA MET A 1 7.70 -3.64 -6.74
C MET A 1 6.52 -2.77 -6.35
N TYR A 2 5.48 -3.39 -5.85
CA TYR A 2 4.25 -2.70 -5.49
C TYR A 2 3.92 -2.93 -4.04
N LEU A 3 3.17 -2.01 -3.47
CA LEU A 3 2.67 -2.09 -2.10
C LEU A 3 1.16 -1.98 -2.13
N THR A 4 0.47 -2.97 -1.58
CA THR A 4 -0.97 -2.91 -1.44
C THR A 4 -1.32 -2.73 0.02
N ILE A 5 -2.17 -1.74 0.29
CA ILE A 5 -2.61 -1.42 1.64
C ILE A 5 -4.11 -1.61 1.73
N LEU A 6 -4.54 -2.35 2.74
CA LEU A 6 -5.94 -2.47 3.09
C LEU A 6 -6.17 -1.60 4.33
N ASN A 7 -6.93 -0.53 4.18
CA ASN A 7 -7.10 0.46 5.22
C ASN A 7 -8.44 0.30 5.91
N TYR A 8 -8.40 -0.18 7.14
CA TYR A 8 -9.61 -0.39 7.95
C TYR A 8 -10.11 0.88 8.61
N GLY A 9 -9.30 1.92 8.65
CA GLY A 9 -9.68 3.17 9.26
C GLY A 9 -10.60 4.03 8.43
N ILE A 10 -10.89 3.62 7.20
CA ILE A 10 -11.77 4.36 6.31
C ILE A 10 -13.17 3.80 6.41
N ILE A 11 -14.14 4.68 6.74
CA ILE A 11 -15.52 4.28 6.90
C ILE A 11 -16.19 4.10 5.54
N SER A 12 -15.88 4.97 4.61
CA SER A 12 -16.44 4.92 3.27
C SER A 12 -15.34 5.17 2.25
N GLY A 13 -15.62 4.84 1.00
CA GLY A 13 -14.64 5.01 -0.06
C GLY A 13 -13.76 3.78 -0.22
N ASN A 14 -12.62 3.96 -0.82
CA ASN A 14 -11.76 2.85 -1.19
C ASN A 14 -10.84 2.47 -0.06
N ARG A 15 -10.88 1.18 0.28
CA ARG A 15 -10.08 0.65 1.37
C ARG A 15 -8.82 -0.03 0.90
N VAL A 16 -8.74 -0.34 -0.37
CA VAL A 16 -7.58 -1.05 -0.95
C VAL A 16 -6.88 -0.10 -1.90
N ILE A 17 -5.62 0.14 -1.62
CA ILE A 17 -4.81 1.07 -2.41
C ILE A 17 -3.51 0.38 -2.76
N THR A 18 -3.09 0.51 -4.02
CA THR A 18 -1.81 -0.04 -4.44
C THR A 18 -0.92 1.10 -4.93
N TYR A 19 0.31 1.08 -4.45
CA TYR A 19 1.34 2.03 -4.84
C TYR A 19 2.43 1.32 -5.61
N GLU A 20 2.96 1.99 -6.61
CA GLU A 20 4.21 1.58 -7.21
C GLU A 20 5.33 2.16 -6.36
N LEU A 21 6.22 1.30 -5.88
CA LEU A 21 7.26 1.73 -4.96
C LEU A 21 8.51 2.19 -5.70
N PRO A 22 9.20 3.22 -5.18
CA PRO A 22 10.47 3.63 -5.72
C PRO A 22 11.53 2.51 -5.62
N GLU A 23 12.51 2.57 -6.48
CA GLU A 23 13.58 1.57 -6.49
C GLU A 23 14.30 1.46 -5.16
N TYR A 24 14.47 2.56 -4.45
CA TYR A 24 15.22 2.53 -3.20
C TYR A 24 14.52 1.73 -2.10
N THR A 25 13.24 1.40 -2.28
CA THR A 25 12.54 0.59 -1.29
C THR A 25 12.82 -0.90 -1.45
N ARG A 26 13.45 -1.32 -2.54
CA ARG A 26 13.84 -2.72 -2.70
C ARG A 26 14.84 -3.07 -1.60
N GLY A 27 14.61 -4.20 -0.99
CA GLY A 27 15.47 -4.62 0.10
C GLY A 27 15.11 -4.03 1.45
N PHE A 28 14.08 -3.20 1.53
CA PHE A 28 13.59 -2.73 2.81
C PHE A 28 13.13 -3.92 3.64
N GLN A 29 13.49 -3.90 4.92
CA GLN A 29 12.95 -4.84 5.87
C GLN A 29 11.57 -4.36 6.33
N VAL A 30 10.88 -5.21 7.07
CA VAL A 30 9.53 -4.90 7.54
C VAL A 30 9.50 -3.55 8.26
N GLU A 31 10.45 -3.31 9.15
CA GLU A 31 10.49 -2.08 9.93
C GLU A 31 10.68 -0.85 9.05
N SER A 32 11.56 -0.95 8.07
CA SER A 32 11.81 0.17 7.15
C SER A 32 10.59 0.44 6.29
N MET A 33 9.90 -0.61 5.85
CA MET A 33 8.70 -0.44 5.05
C MET A 33 7.59 0.17 5.89
N GLU A 34 7.48 -0.23 7.15
CA GLU A 34 6.47 0.36 8.03
C GLU A 34 6.73 1.84 8.26
N GLU A 35 7.99 2.21 8.40
CA GLU A 35 8.33 3.63 8.52
C GLU A 35 7.95 4.38 7.25
N TYR A 36 8.23 3.82 6.10
CA TYR A 36 7.85 4.42 4.82
C TYR A 36 6.35 4.63 4.74
N ILE A 37 5.58 3.61 5.12
CA ILE A 37 4.13 3.68 5.08
C ILE A 37 3.59 4.74 6.03
N SER A 38 4.11 4.80 7.24
CA SER A 38 3.58 5.72 8.24
C SER A 38 4.05 7.15 8.03
N VAL A 39 5.31 7.34 7.65
CA VAL A 39 5.89 8.67 7.53
C VAL A 39 5.68 9.24 6.14
N THR A 40 6.01 8.49 5.11
CA THR A 40 5.96 9.00 3.74
C THR A 40 4.54 8.97 3.18
N LEU A 41 3.81 7.88 3.42
CA LEU A 41 2.46 7.73 2.91
C LEU A 41 1.40 8.24 3.89
N GLY A 42 1.74 8.36 5.16
CA GLY A 42 0.85 8.96 6.15
C GLY A 42 -0.22 8.04 6.71
N PHE A 43 -0.05 6.73 6.63
CA PHE A 43 -1.03 5.79 7.16
C PHE A 43 -0.75 5.49 8.63
N LYS A 44 -1.81 5.14 9.34
CA LYS A 44 -1.72 4.66 10.71
C LYS A 44 -1.57 3.16 10.68
N LEU A 45 -0.43 2.65 11.08
CA LEU A 45 -0.12 1.22 10.97
C LEU A 45 -1.14 0.34 11.68
N GLY A 46 -1.71 0.82 12.78
CA GLY A 46 -2.70 0.04 13.52
C GLY A 46 -4.02 -0.13 12.80
N ASP A 47 -4.28 0.66 11.76
CA ASP A 47 -5.53 0.65 11.04
C ASP A 47 -5.42 -0.01 9.68
N ILE A 48 -4.28 -0.60 9.35
CA ILE A 48 -4.06 -1.15 8.01
C ILE A 48 -3.43 -2.52 8.07
N ASP A 49 -3.64 -3.27 6.99
CA ASP A 49 -2.80 -4.40 6.61
C ASP A 49 -2.08 -4.01 5.33
N TRP A 50 -0.91 -4.55 5.12
CA TRP A 50 -0.15 -4.23 3.91
C TRP A 50 0.68 -5.42 3.46
N GLN A 51 1.01 -5.40 2.17
CA GLN A 51 1.80 -6.46 1.56
C GLN A 51 2.54 -5.89 0.36
N THR A 52 3.78 -6.34 0.17
CA THR A 52 4.54 -5.99 -1.03
C THR A 52 4.49 -7.15 -2.00
N HIS A 53 4.58 -6.83 -3.30
CA HIS A 53 4.59 -7.85 -4.33
C HIS A 53 5.28 -7.32 -5.58
N GLU A 54 5.80 -8.23 -6.40
CA GLU A 54 6.56 -7.84 -7.58
C GLU A 54 5.66 -7.49 -8.76
N ASP A 55 4.56 -8.21 -8.90
CA ASP A 55 3.66 -8.02 -10.02
C ASP A 55 2.38 -7.37 -9.57
N LEU A 56 1.76 -6.61 -10.46
CA LEU A 56 0.49 -5.97 -10.19
C LEU A 56 -0.63 -6.98 -10.41
N PRO A 57 -1.40 -7.36 -9.37
CA PRO A 57 -2.52 -8.28 -9.54
C PRO A 57 -3.63 -7.65 -10.34
N GLU A 58 -4.36 -8.47 -11.09
CA GLU A 58 -5.48 -7.97 -11.89
C GLU A 58 -6.53 -7.26 -11.05
N LEU A 59 -6.82 -7.80 -9.88
CA LEU A 59 -7.81 -7.18 -9.00
C LEU A 59 -7.41 -5.79 -8.57
N VAL A 60 -6.11 -5.57 -8.40
CA VAL A 60 -5.61 -4.27 -8.01
C VAL A 60 -5.82 -3.26 -9.12
N GLU A 61 -5.65 -3.66 -10.37
CA GLU A 61 -5.90 -2.76 -11.48
C GLU A 61 -7.34 -2.26 -11.49
N LEU A 62 -8.28 -3.15 -11.21
CA LEU A 62 -9.67 -2.75 -11.15
C LEU A 62 -9.93 -1.76 -10.03
N HIS A 63 -9.33 -1.97 -8.88
CA HIS A 63 -9.48 -1.05 -7.76
C HIS A 63 -8.89 0.31 -8.06
N ASN A 64 -7.74 0.32 -8.70
CA ASN A 64 -7.10 1.59 -9.05
C ASN A 64 -7.93 2.39 -10.03
N GLN A 65 -8.62 1.73 -10.92
CA GLN A 65 -9.49 2.40 -11.85
C GLN A 65 -10.66 3.07 -11.16
N ASP A 66 -11.14 2.46 -10.11
CA ASP A 66 -12.24 3.04 -9.34
C ASP A 66 -11.86 4.34 -8.67
N TYR A 67 -10.59 4.52 -8.42
CA TYR A 67 -10.10 5.70 -7.72
C TYR A 67 -9.69 6.80 -8.63
N ALA A 68 -9.43 6.43 -9.83
CA ALA A 68 -8.94 7.38 -10.81
C ALA A 68 -9.98 8.45 -11.11
#